data_34dc6f38cad5149241cd55bef380e5f0
#
_entry.id   34dc6f38cad5149241cd55bef380e5f0
#
_cell.length_a   1.000
_cell.length_b   1.000
_cell.length_c   1.000
_cell.angle_alpha   90.00
_cell.angle_beta   90.00
_cell.angle_gamma   90.00
#
_symmetry.space_group_name_H-M   'P 1'
#
loop_
_entity.id
_entity.type
_entity.pdbx_description
1 polymer ?
#
loop_
_entity_poly.entity_id
_entity_poly.type
_entity_poly.pdbx_seq_one_letter_code
_entity_poly.pdbx_strand_id
1 'polypeptide(L)'
;MSLKNVLENLSGFVAAEIEAAGVLKGDGRPDLKPEMDGKPKGTLYKDNSVTDGAVLWLKTGNGRNWKVVSGDTGWLKLKKTASLFGNVFIKIRRIGDTVFYAFGGGSWGWFGIVRRGAPTFAGHGAFKEKGVRIIPPGGIPEGFRSTDSLVGNIYKDGASLYGTIYLGGMSDSNFIALGFQENIPTDRDTPDIRVSALNYPTDQAWPRLDVLRNQSFIY
;
A
#
# COMPACT_ATOMS: atom_id res chain seq x y z
N MET A 1 -4.05 30.21 -42.99
CA MET A 1 -3.51 29.08 -42.18
C MET A 1 -4.69 28.40 -41.55
N SER A 2 -4.88 27.10 -41.74
CA SER A 2 -6.05 26.41 -41.15
C SER A 2 -5.85 26.17 -39.65
N LEU A 3 -6.92 26.13 -38.92
CA LEU A 3 -6.91 25.83 -37.46
C LEU A 3 -6.18 24.51 -37.16
N LYS A 4 -6.30 23.54 -38.07
CA LYS A 4 -5.62 22.25 -38.01
C LYS A 4 -4.09 22.40 -38.04
N ASN A 5 -3.56 23.23 -38.94
CA ASN A 5 -2.13 23.49 -39.06
C ASN A 5 -1.57 24.24 -37.83
N VAL A 6 -2.40 25.10 -37.21
CA VAL A 6 -2.02 25.79 -35.96
C VAL A 6 -1.94 24.79 -34.80
N LEU A 7 -2.91 23.88 -34.70
CA LEU A 7 -2.93 22.84 -33.64
C LEU A 7 -1.80 21.81 -33.81
N GLU A 8 -1.51 21.41 -35.06
CA GLU A 8 -0.37 20.52 -35.38
C GLU A 8 0.97 21.18 -35.06
N ASN A 9 1.13 22.44 -35.39
CA ASN A 9 2.34 23.21 -35.06
C ASN A 9 2.48 23.43 -33.53
N LEU A 10 1.39 23.75 -32.84
CA LEU A 10 1.37 23.87 -31.36
C LEU A 10 1.69 22.53 -30.68
N SER A 11 1.14 21.44 -31.17
CA SER A 11 1.43 20.11 -30.59
C SER A 11 2.88 19.70 -30.85
N GLY A 12 3.42 20.01 -32.03
CA GLY A 12 4.84 19.80 -32.36
C GLY A 12 5.76 20.68 -31.53
N PHE A 13 5.40 21.96 -31.32
CA PHE A 13 6.15 22.89 -30.46
C PHE A 13 6.14 22.46 -29.01
N VAL A 14 4.98 22.10 -28.44
CA VAL A 14 4.85 21.58 -27.08
C VAL A 14 5.60 20.26 -26.92
N ALA A 15 5.57 19.37 -27.91
CA ALA A 15 6.34 18.13 -27.85
C ALA A 15 7.86 18.40 -27.90
N ALA A 16 8.32 19.34 -28.72
CA ALA A 16 9.72 19.74 -28.80
C ALA A 16 10.19 20.47 -27.53
N GLU A 17 9.35 21.31 -26.92
CA GLU A 17 9.62 21.95 -25.62
C GLU A 17 9.67 20.92 -24.48
N ILE A 18 8.79 19.93 -24.50
CA ILE A 18 8.81 18.81 -23.53
C ILE A 18 10.07 17.93 -23.71
N GLU A 19 10.52 17.75 -24.93
CA GLU A 19 11.79 17.07 -25.24
C GLU A 19 13.00 17.92 -24.84
N ALA A 20 12.97 19.22 -25.10
CA ALA A 20 13.99 20.18 -24.69
C ALA A 20 14.03 20.33 -23.14
N ALA A 21 12.92 20.19 -22.46
CA ALA A 21 12.82 20.20 -21.00
C ALA A 21 13.39 18.93 -20.34
N GLY A 22 13.96 17.99 -21.13
CA GLY A 22 14.73 16.88 -20.57
C GLY A 22 13.91 15.72 -20.03
N VAL A 23 12.70 15.47 -20.55
CA VAL A 23 11.94 14.24 -20.25
C VAL A 23 12.52 13.07 -21.03
N LEU A 24 13.28 12.23 -20.37
CA LEU A 24 13.76 10.98 -20.95
C LEU A 24 12.60 9.98 -21.05
N LYS A 25 12.69 9.08 -22.03
CA LYS A 25 11.67 8.03 -22.24
C LYS A 25 12.36 6.69 -22.42
N GLY A 26 11.71 5.62 -21.97
CA GLY A 26 12.20 4.27 -22.17
C GLY A 26 11.32 3.25 -21.44
N ASP A 27 11.66 1.98 -21.57
CA ASP A 27 10.94 0.91 -20.92
C ASP A 27 11.62 0.54 -19.60
N GLY A 28 10.83 0.34 -18.55
CA GLY A 28 11.33 -0.08 -17.24
C GLY A 28 11.81 1.08 -16.35
N ARG A 29 12.02 0.76 -15.12
CA ARG A 29 12.34 1.69 -14.02
C ARG A 29 13.75 2.30 -14.18
N PRO A 30 13.88 3.64 -14.05
CA PRO A 30 15.19 4.29 -14.18
C PRO A 30 16.11 4.01 -12.97
N ASP A 31 15.55 3.74 -11.78
CA ASP A 31 16.31 3.42 -10.56
C ASP A 31 16.98 2.03 -10.61
N LEU A 32 16.68 1.22 -11.62
CA LEU A 32 17.33 -0.08 -11.86
C LEU A 32 18.32 -0.07 -13.02
N LYS A 33 18.49 1.07 -13.68
CA LYS A 33 19.31 1.22 -14.89
C LYS A 33 20.61 1.95 -14.60
N PRO A 34 21.78 1.28 -14.72
CA PRO A 34 23.09 1.92 -14.48
C PRO A 34 23.35 3.16 -15.34
N GLU A 35 22.86 3.16 -16.59
CA GLU A 35 23.00 4.30 -17.50
C GLU A 35 22.24 5.55 -17.05
N MET A 36 21.33 5.41 -16.08
CA MET A 36 20.58 6.52 -15.49
C MET A 36 21.28 7.12 -14.25
N ASP A 37 22.33 6.50 -13.76
CA ASP A 37 23.03 6.94 -12.53
C ASP A 37 23.66 8.34 -12.69
N GLY A 38 24.23 8.64 -13.86
CA GLY A 38 24.88 9.91 -14.17
C GLY A 38 23.95 11.06 -14.58
N LYS A 39 22.64 10.84 -14.63
CA LYS A 39 21.71 11.90 -15.00
C LYS A 39 21.61 12.99 -13.93
N PRO A 40 21.50 14.27 -14.31
CA PRO A 40 21.43 15.37 -13.34
C PRO A 40 20.15 15.32 -12.52
N LYS A 41 20.23 15.87 -11.29
CA LYS A 41 19.07 16.12 -10.43
C LYS A 41 18.06 17.01 -11.18
N GLY A 42 16.76 16.68 -11.07
CA GLY A 42 15.69 17.36 -11.78
C GLY A 42 15.31 16.70 -13.12
N THR A 43 16.10 15.73 -13.62
CA THR A 43 15.74 14.96 -14.81
C THR A 43 14.44 14.20 -14.61
N LEU A 44 13.51 14.33 -15.55
CA LEU A 44 12.30 13.54 -15.63
C LEU A 44 12.51 12.32 -16.53
N TYR A 45 11.89 11.20 -16.17
CA TYR A 45 11.89 9.97 -16.95
C TYR A 45 10.49 9.39 -17.02
N LYS A 46 10.00 9.14 -18.23
CA LYS A 46 8.74 8.44 -18.49
C LYS A 46 9.03 6.96 -18.75
N ASP A 47 8.49 6.09 -17.91
CA ASP A 47 8.47 4.65 -18.15
C ASP A 47 7.29 4.28 -19.06
N ASN A 48 7.58 3.91 -20.31
CA ASN A 48 6.56 3.53 -21.28
C ASN A 48 5.92 2.17 -20.94
N SER A 49 6.64 1.30 -20.22
CA SER A 49 6.13 0.00 -19.78
C SER A 49 5.27 0.08 -18.53
N VAL A 50 5.22 1.26 -17.88
CA VAL A 50 4.48 1.46 -16.61
C VAL A 50 4.86 0.39 -15.58
N THR A 51 6.16 0.13 -15.45
CA THR A 51 6.69 -0.93 -14.58
C THR A 51 6.29 -0.70 -13.14
N ASP A 52 5.76 -1.74 -12.50
CA ASP A 52 5.23 -1.66 -11.12
C ASP A 52 4.15 -0.57 -10.93
N GLY A 53 3.49 -0.13 -12.01
CA GLY A 53 2.49 0.93 -11.98
C GLY A 53 3.07 2.36 -11.99
N ALA A 54 4.39 2.55 -12.07
CA ALA A 54 5.02 3.86 -12.12
C ALA A 54 5.12 4.37 -13.56
N VAL A 55 4.65 5.61 -13.78
CA VAL A 55 4.62 6.24 -15.12
C VAL A 55 5.72 7.29 -15.24
N LEU A 56 5.83 8.18 -14.26
CA LEU A 56 6.74 9.32 -14.33
C LEU A 56 7.66 9.36 -13.11
N TRP A 57 8.95 9.53 -13.35
CA TRP A 57 10.00 9.55 -12.35
C TRP A 57 10.76 10.86 -12.37
N LEU A 58 11.21 11.32 -11.21
CA LEU A 58 12.06 12.49 -11.03
C LEU A 58 13.38 12.06 -10.38
N LYS A 59 14.49 12.48 -10.98
CA LYS A 59 15.82 12.33 -10.38
C LYS A 59 15.98 13.27 -9.20
N THR A 60 16.16 12.72 -8.00
CA THR A 60 16.23 13.51 -6.75
C THR A 60 17.62 13.64 -6.17
N GLY A 61 18.58 12.84 -6.64
CA GLY A 61 19.96 12.85 -6.15
C GLY A 61 20.91 12.07 -7.03
N ASN A 62 22.14 11.87 -6.57
CA ASN A 62 23.15 11.10 -7.27
C ASN A 62 22.82 9.60 -7.31
N GLY A 63 23.48 8.86 -8.23
CA GLY A 63 23.28 7.42 -8.38
C GLY A 63 21.84 7.08 -8.73
N ARG A 64 21.23 6.11 -8.06
CA ARG A 64 19.90 5.58 -8.35
C ARG A 64 18.75 6.28 -7.63
N ASN A 65 18.96 7.50 -7.15
CA ASN A 65 17.95 8.26 -6.41
C ASN A 65 16.88 8.85 -7.33
N TRP A 66 15.86 8.07 -7.59
CA TRP A 66 14.68 8.43 -8.36
C TRP A 66 13.43 8.33 -7.50
N LYS A 67 12.51 9.28 -7.66
CA LYS A 67 11.20 9.30 -6.99
C LYS A 67 10.10 9.22 -8.04
N VAL A 68 9.07 8.43 -7.78
CA VAL A 68 7.87 8.41 -8.63
C VAL A 68 7.07 9.68 -8.39
N VAL A 69 6.79 10.42 -9.46
CA VAL A 69 5.94 11.62 -9.48
C VAL A 69 4.50 11.25 -9.82
N SER A 70 4.35 10.28 -10.74
CA SER A 70 3.03 9.75 -11.12
C SER A 70 3.12 8.24 -11.22
N GLY A 71 2.30 7.55 -10.43
CA GLY A 71 2.22 6.10 -10.40
C GLY A 71 1.07 5.60 -9.56
N ASP A 72 0.63 4.38 -9.87
CA ASP A 72 -0.44 3.66 -9.20
C ASP A 72 -0.16 2.16 -9.26
N THR A 73 0.07 1.53 -8.13
CA THR A 73 0.33 0.08 -8.06
C THR A 73 -0.88 -0.78 -8.38
N GLY A 74 -2.07 -0.17 -8.46
CA GLY A 74 -3.32 -0.91 -8.38
C GLY A 74 -3.53 -1.55 -7.01
N TRP A 75 -4.68 -2.20 -6.83
CA TRP A 75 -4.98 -2.94 -5.60
C TRP A 75 -4.27 -4.30 -5.58
N LEU A 76 -3.45 -4.52 -4.57
CA LEU A 76 -2.73 -5.76 -4.31
C LEU A 76 -3.31 -6.44 -3.08
N LYS A 77 -3.51 -7.76 -3.13
CA LYS A 77 -3.92 -8.52 -1.94
C LYS A 77 -2.68 -8.88 -1.13
N LEU A 78 -2.68 -8.51 0.14
CA LEU A 78 -1.66 -8.98 1.08
C LEU A 78 -1.88 -10.45 1.38
N LYS A 79 -0.77 -11.19 1.51
CA LYS A 79 -0.82 -12.58 1.92
C LYS A 79 -1.27 -12.64 3.37
N LYS A 80 -2.32 -13.40 3.62
CA LYS A 80 -2.85 -13.60 4.96
C LYS A 80 -1.88 -14.40 5.82
N THR A 81 -1.86 -14.12 7.11
CA THR A 81 -1.33 -15.08 8.07
C THR A 81 -2.21 -16.34 8.07
N ALA A 82 -1.63 -17.48 8.46
CA ALA A 82 -2.34 -18.76 8.49
C ALA A 82 -3.60 -18.76 9.38
N SER A 83 -3.73 -17.76 10.27
CA SER A 83 -4.86 -17.59 11.18
C SER A 83 -6.04 -16.80 10.60
N LEU A 84 -5.95 -16.31 9.34
CA LEU A 84 -7.03 -15.57 8.70
C LEU A 84 -7.88 -16.50 7.83
N PHE A 85 -9.12 -16.75 8.24
CA PHE A 85 -10.03 -17.70 7.60
C PHE A 85 -10.98 -17.03 6.58
N GLY A 86 -11.53 -17.85 5.69
CA GLY A 86 -12.60 -17.48 4.77
C GLY A 86 -12.22 -16.48 3.69
N ASN A 87 -13.20 -15.72 3.24
CA ASN A 87 -13.08 -14.75 2.15
C ASN A 87 -12.52 -13.39 2.57
N VAL A 88 -11.94 -13.30 3.76
CA VAL A 88 -11.33 -12.07 4.26
C VAL A 88 -10.17 -11.66 3.38
N PHE A 89 -10.10 -10.39 3.06
CA PHE A 89 -8.97 -9.81 2.36
C PHE A 89 -8.47 -8.53 3.03
N ILE A 90 -7.18 -8.32 2.90
CA ILE A 90 -6.52 -7.04 3.13
C ILE A 90 -5.90 -6.66 1.80
N LYS A 91 -6.32 -5.53 1.24
CA LYS A 91 -5.75 -4.97 0.02
C LYS A 91 -4.97 -3.72 0.36
N ILE A 92 -3.89 -3.52 -0.37
CA ILE A 92 -3.04 -2.35 -0.28
C ILE A 92 -2.86 -1.76 -1.67
N ARG A 93 -2.77 -0.43 -1.76
CA ARG A 93 -2.52 0.31 -2.99
C ARG A 93 -1.67 1.53 -2.69
N ARG A 94 -0.76 1.85 -3.56
CA ARG A 94 -0.01 3.11 -3.47
C ARG A 94 -0.27 3.95 -4.71
N ILE A 95 -0.66 5.21 -4.50
CA ILE A 95 -0.82 6.22 -5.54
C ILE A 95 0.10 7.38 -5.16
N GLY A 96 1.11 7.63 -5.98
CA GLY A 96 2.16 8.59 -5.64
C GLY A 96 2.81 8.28 -4.29
N ASP A 97 2.74 9.22 -3.35
CA ASP A 97 3.28 9.06 -2.00
C ASP A 97 2.25 8.54 -0.99
N THR A 98 1.01 8.28 -1.40
CA THR A 98 -0.05 7.86 -0.47
C THR A 98 -0.35 6.37 -0.60
N VAL A 99 -0.36 5.69 0.54
CA VAL A 99 -0.74 4.29 0.69
C VAL A 99 -2.16 4.20 1.21
N PHE A 100 -2.96 3.32 0.60
CA PHE A 100 -4.35 3.05 0.95
C PHE A 100 -4.51 1.59 1.33
N TYR A 101 -5.36 1.33 2.33
CA TYR A 101 -5.79 -0.01 2.71
C TYR A 101 -7.28 -0.19 2.46
N ALA A 102 -7.65 -1.39 2.05
CA ALA A 102 -9.04 -1.85 2.02
C ALA A 102 -9.14 -3.19 2.74
N PHE A 103 -10.07 -3.26 3.68
CA PHE A 103 -10.39 -4.44 4.47
C PHE A 103 -11.78 -4.93 4.08
N GLY A 104 -11.96 -6.25 3.96
CA GLY A 104 -13.26 -6.81 3.63
C GLY A 104 -13.27 -8.32 3.63
N GLY A 105 -14.40 -8.88 3.20
CA GLY A 105 -14.66 -10.32 3.20
C GLY A 105 -15.85 -10.66 4.08
N GLY A 106 -16.20 -11.94 4.22
CA GLY A 106 -17.40 -12.41 4.88
C GLY A 106 -17.64 -11.82 6.28
N SER A 107 -18.90 -11.61 6.59
CA SER A 107 -19.36 -10.93 7.81
C SER A 107 -18.93 -11.62 9.12
N TRP A 108 -18.92 -12.93 9.14
CA TRP A 108 -18.54 -13.74 10.30
C TRP A 108 -17.26 -14.51 10.01
N GLY A 109 -16.40 -14.62 10.97
CA GLY A 109 -15.06 -15.17 10.78
C GLY A 109 -14.09 -14.17 10.14
N TRP A 110 -14.43 -12.89 10.20
CA TRP A 110 -13.56 -11.81 9.76
C TRP A 110 -12.27 -11.82 10.59
N PHE A 111 -11.13 -11.93 9.95
CA PHE A 111 -9.82 -12.09 10.59
C PHE A 111 -9.72 -13.29 11.55
N GLY A 112 -10.45 -14.37 11.33
CA GLY A 112 -10.44 -15.55 12.20
C GLY A 112 -11.20 -15.37 13.51
N ILE A 113 -11.97 -14.30 13.67
CA ILE A 113 -12.93 -14.14 14.75
C ILE A 113 -14.11 -15.03 14.45
N VAL A 114 -14.22 -16.13 15.16
CA VAL A 114 -15.39 -17.02 15.07
C VAL A 114 -16.56 -16.40 15.80
N ARG A 115 -17.78 -16.78 15.39
CA ARG A 115 -19.00 -16.25 15.99
C ARG A 115 -19.07 -16.42 17.50
N ARG A 116 -18.51 -17.51 18.03
CA ARG A 116 -18.48 -17.79 19.46
C ARG A 116 -17.08 -18.07 19.92
N GLY A 117 -16.67 -17.32 20.92
CA GLY A 117 -15.40 -17.49 21.54
C GLY A 117 -14.21 -17.21 20.61
N ALA A 118 -13.15 -16.79 21.16
CA ALA A 118 -12.01 -16.33 20.40
C ALA A 118 -10.73 -17.10 20.65
N PRO A 119 -10.72 -18.41 20.63
CA PRO A 119 -9.51 -19.17 20.90
C PRO A 119 -8.41 -18.96 19.85
N THR A 120 -8.74 -18.42 18.67
CA THR A 120 -7.79 -18.17 17.59
C THR A 120 -6.80 -17.05 17.89
N PHE A 121 -6.99 -16.27 18.93
CA PHE A 121 -6.03 -15.26 19.39
C PHE A 121 -4.99 -15.80 20.38
N ALA A 122 -5.15 -17.01 20.84
CA ALA A 122 -4.19 -17.66 21.72
C ALA A 122 -2.80 -17.69 21.05
N GLY A 123 -1.82 -17.07 21.69
CA GLY A 123 -0.44 -17.01 21.19
C GLY A 123 -0.01 -15.72 20.53
N HIS A 124 -0.87 -14.73 20.35
CA HIS A 124 -0.54 -13.45 19.72
C HIS A 124 -0.12 -12.33 20.70
N GLY A 125 0.56 -12.66 21.79
CA GLY A 125 1.21 -11.69 22.69
C GLY A 125 0.24 -10.86 23.52
N ALA A 126 0.46 -9.54 23.63
CA ALA A 126 -0.29 -8.62 24.47
C ALA A 126 -1.81 -8.50 24.17
N PHE A 127 -2.27 -9.09 23.09
CA PHE A 127 -3.66 -9.02 22.61
C PHE A 127 -4.50 -10.27 22.93
N LYS A 128 -4.06 -11.11 23.86
CA LYS A 128 -4.63 -12.46 24.09
C LYS A 128 -6.15 -12.55 24.16
N GLU A 129 -6.80 -11.58 24.77
CA GLU A 129 -8.25 -11.60 25.02
C GLU A 129 -9.00 -10.49 24.27
N LYS A 130 -8.30 -9.41 23.94
CA LYS A 130 -8.87 -8.18 23.37
C LYS A 130 -8.38 -7.86 21.97
N GLY A 131 -7.63 -8.74 21.31
CA GLY A 131 -7.14 -8.41 20.02
C GLY A 131 -6.42 -9.50 19.27
N VAL A 132 -6.09 -9.21 18.03
CA VAL A 132 -5.39 -10.13 17.13
C VAL A 132 -4.43 -9.38 16.22
N ARG A 133 -3.28 -9.97 15.99
CA ARG A 133 -2.34 -9.50 14.98
C ARG A 133 -2.69 -10.16 13.64
N ILE A 134 -3.22 -9.36 12.70
CA ILE A 134 -3.69 -9.84 11.38
C ILE A 134 -2.59 -9.83 10.32
N ILE A 135 -1.59 -8.97 10.47
CA ILE A 135 -0.34 -8.99 9.71
C ILE A 135 0.80 -9.09 10.73
N PRO A 136 1.69 -10.08 10.63
CA PRO A 136 2.77 -10.27 11.58
C PRO A 136 3.84 -9.17 11.47
N PRO A 137 4.75 -9.06 12.44
CA PRO A 137 5.92 -8.21 12.33
C PRO A 137 6.67 -8.44 11.02
N GLY A 138 7.05 -7.36 10.35
CA GLY A 138 7.68 -7.39 9.03
C GLY A 138 6.74 -7.72 7.87
N GLY A 139 5.45 -7.97 8.13
CA GLY A 139 4.50 -8.40 7.09
C GLY A 139 3.94 -7.29 6.22
N ILE A 140 4.15 -6.01 6.54
CA ILE A 140 3.86 -4.91 5.61
C ILE A 140 5.04 -4.80 4.64
N PRO A 141 4.81 -4.96 3.33
CA PRO A 141 5.89 -5.00 2.36
C PRO A 141 6.59 -3.65 2.21
N GLU A 142 7.85 -3.69 1.83
CA GLU A 142 8.63 -2.51 1.50
C GLU A 142 7.98 -1.71 0.37
N GLY A 143 8.08 -0.38 0.45
CA GLY A 143 7.38 0.54 -0.47
C GLY A 143 5.97 0.91 -0.02
N PHE A 144 5.44 0.24 1.02
CA PHE A 144 4.12 0.50 1.59
C PHE A 144 4.14 0.77 3.09
N ARG A 145 5.31 0.87 3.71
CA ARG A 145 5.42 1.04 5.16
C ARG A 145 5.22 2.50 5.56
N SER A 146 4.55 2.71 6.68
CA SER A 146 4.48 4.01 7.33
C SER A 146 5.75 4.24 8.15
N THR A 147 6.20 5.50 8.22
CA THR A 147 7.28 5.89 9.15
C THR A 147 6.81 5.74 10.59
N ASP A 148 5.61 6.23 10.88
CA ASP A 148 5.01 6.24 12.21
C ASP A 148 3.91 5.18 12.36
N SER A 149 3.63 4.82 13.59
CA SER A 149 2.49 3.97 13.91
C SER A 149 1.19 4.76 13.81
N LEU A 150 0.14 4.10 13.30
CA LEU A 150 -1.16 4.71 13.03
C LEU A 150 -2.27 3.92 13.71
N VAL A 151 -3.34 4.63 14.05
CA VAL A 151 -4.53 4.05 14.66
C VAL A 151 -5.76 4.43 13.84
N GLY A 152 -6.59 3.45 13.54
CA GLY A 152 -7.92 3.62 12.96
C GLY A 152 -9.00 2.99 13.83
N ASN A 153 -10.25 3.17 13.46
CA ASN A 153 -11.39 2.67 14.22
C ASN A 153 -11.91 1.33 13.70
N ILE A 154 -12.42 0.53 14.62
CA ILE A 154 -13.21 -0.67 14.33
C ILE A 154 -14.63 -0.41 14.85
N TYR A 155 -15.61 -0.67 14.00
CA TYR A 155 -17.02 -0.55 14.31
C TYR A 155 -17.68 -1.92 14.33
N LYS A 156 -18.69 -2.11 15.19
CA LYS A 156 -19.59 -3.26 15.19
C LYS A 156 -20.92 -2.86 14.57
N ASP A 157 -21.51 -3.77 13.82
CA ASP A 157 -22.82 -3.62 13.18
C ASP A 157 -22.94 -2.32 12.35
N GLY A 158 -21.78 -1.84 11.87
CA GLY A 158 -21.68 -0.66 11.01
C GLY A 158 -21.82 0.70 11.71
N ALA A 159 -22.05 0.76 13.02
CA ALA A 159 -22.37 2.02 13.69
C ALA A 159 -21.58 2.29 15.00
N SER A 160 -21.44 1.31 15.88
CA SER A 160 -20.87 1.52 17.21
C SER A 160 -19.36 1.28 17.22
N LEU A 161 -18.59 2.18 17.83
CA LEU A 161 -17.16 1.99 18.04
C LEU A 161 -16.95 0.72 18.90
N TYR A 162 -16.13 -0.18 18.41
CA TYR A 162 -15.87 -1.48 19.04
C TYR A 162 -14.40 -1.69 19.38
N GLY A 163 -13.51 -0.98 18.72
CA GLY A 163 -12.09 -1.11 18.96
C GLY A 163 -11.26 -0.27 18.00
N THR A 164 -10.00 -0.62 17.92
CA THR A 164 -9.02 0.06 17.07
C THR A 164 -8.28 -0.92 16.19
N ILE A 165 -7.94 -0.49 14.98
CA ILE A 165 -6.91 -1.11 14.18
C ILE A 165 -5.61 -0.33 14.39
N TYR A 166 -4.55 -1.04 14.70
CA TYR A 166 -3.21 -0.51 14.91
C TYR A 166 -2.31 -0.97 13.77
N LEU A 167 -1.70 -0.01 13.09
CA LEU A 167 -0.72 -0.25 12.07
C LEU A 167 0.64 0.19 12.63
N GLY A 168 1.50 -0.77 12.92
CA GLY A 168 2.86 -0.50 13.39
C GLY A 168 3.70 0.08 12.27
N GLY A 169 4.35 1.23 12.54
CA GLY A 169 5.27 1.86 11.62
C GLY A 169 6.63 1.15 11.56
N MET A 170 7.59 1.75 10.85
CA MET A 170 8.95 1.20 10.70
C MET A 170 9.67 1.03 12.04
N SER A 171 9.41 1.93 12.98
CA SER A 171 9.93 1.85 14.36
C SER A 171 9.28 0.75 15.20
N ASP A 172 8.14 0.22 14.76
CA ASP A 172 7.32 -0.74 15.50
C ASP A 172 7.01 -1.98 14.62
N SER A 173 8.03 -2.48 13.94
CA SER A 173 8.07 -3.78 13.26
C SER A 173 7.06 -3.99 12.12
N ASN A 174 6.38 -2.97 11.62
CA ASN A 174 5.52 -3.05 10.41
C ASN A 174 4.50 -4.20 10.45
N PHE A 175 3.61 -4.18 11.40
CA PHE A 175 2.52 -5.15 11.57
C PHE A 175 1.15 -4.47 11.54
N ILE A 176 0.08 -5.27 11.45
CA ILE A 176 -1.29 -4.80 11.65
C ILE A 176 -1.96 -5.65 12.72
N ALA A 177 -2.55 -4.98 13.72
CA ALA A 177 -3.30 -5.62 14.78
C ALA A 177 -4.69 -4.98 14.96
N LEU A 178 -5.66 -5.78 15.37
CA LEU A 178 -6.96 -5.33 15.85
C LEU A 178 -6.96 -5.38 17.38
N GLY A 179 -7.45 -4.33 18.02
CA GLY A 179 -7.66 -4.27 19.46
C GLY A 179 -9.12 -3.93 19.76
N PHE A 180 -9.76 -4.65 20.66
CA PHE A 180 -11.16 -4.46 21.02
C PHE A 180 -11.28 -3.85 22.42
N GLN A 181 -12.35 -3.07 22.65
CA GLN A 181 -12.61 -2.46 23.95
C GLN A 181 -12.93 -3.50 25.01
N GLU A 182 -13.63 -4.55 24.61
CA GLU A 182 -14.06 -5.67 25.46
C GLU A 182 -13.32 -6.94 25.08
N ASN A 183 -13.28 -7.89 26.00
CA ASN A 183 -12.86 -9.24 25.70
C ASN A 183 -13.80 -9.85 24.65
N ILE A 184 -13.24 -10.59 23.72
CA ILE A 184 -14.05 -11.27 22.72
C ILE A 184 -14.92 -12.31 23.43
N PRO A 185 -16.25 -12.29 23.25
CA PRO A 185 -17.13 -13.15 23.99
C PRO A 185 -16.91 -14.62 23.66
N THR A 186 -17.00 -15.47 24.67
CA THR A 186 -16.90 -16.93 24.55
C THR A 186 -18.28 -17.61 24.54
N ASP A 187 -19.32 -16.90 24.97
CA ASP A 187 -20.68 -17.39 25.20
C ASP A 187 -21.70 -16.93 24.15
N ARG A 188 -21.34 -15.96 23.34
CA ARG A 188 -22.21 -15.37 22.32
C ARG A 188 -21.45 -15.08 21.04
N ASP A 189 -22.20 -14.80 19.98
CA ASP A 189 -21.63 -14.46 18.68
C ASP A 189 -20.97 -13.06 18.69
N THR A 190 -19.82 -12.95 18.05
CA THR A 190 -19.17 -11.68 17.77
C THR A 190 -19.97 -10.91 16.70
N PRO A 191 -20.19 -9.60 16.87
CA PRO A 191 -20.90 -8.79 15.89
C PRO A 191 -20.12 -8.65 14.57
N ASP A 192 -20.78 -8.15 13.53
CA ASP A 192 -20.12 -7.79 12.28
C ASP A 192 -19.13 -6.66 12.52
N ILE A 193 -17.89 -6.85 12.07
CA ILE A 193 -16.80 -5.91 12.30
C ILE A 193 -16.48 -5.16 11.01
N ARG A 194 -16.37 -3.84 11.10
CA ARG A 194 -15.93 -2.96 10.01
C ARG A 194 -14.76 -2.12 10.45
N VAL A 195 -13.74 -2.07 9.61
CA VAL A 195 -12.56 -1.22 9.82
C VAL A 195 -12.72 0.05 9.03
N SER A 196 -12.37 1.19 9.63
CA SER A 196 -12.31 2.46 8.91
C SER A 196 -11.25 2.42 7.80
N ALA A 197 -11.40 3.28 6.80
CA ALA A 197 -10.36 3.46 5.78
C ALA A 197 -9.06 3.93 6.47
N LEU A 198 -7.94 3.35 6.05
CA LEU A 198 -6.60 3.77 6.45
C LEU A 198 -5.84 4.23 5.22
N ASN A 199 -5.27 5.41 5.33
CA ASN A 199 -4.33 5.94 4.36
C ASN A 199 -3.26 6.77 5.06
N TYR A 200 -2.08 6.87 4.46
CA TYR A 200 -0.97 7.64 5.00
C TYR A 200 0.06 7.95 3.90
N PRO A 201 0.85 9.01 4.05
CA PRO A 201 2.00 9.25 3.20
C PRO A 201 3.14 8.28 3.55
N THR A 202 3.96 7.93 2.55
CA THR A 202 5.18 7.15 2.75
C THR A 202 6.35 7.76 1.99
N ASP A 203 7.50 7.82 2.64
CA ASP A 203 8.76 8.27 2.05
C ASP A 203 9.59 7.12 1.46
N GLN A 204 9.06 5.89 1.51
CA GLN A 204 9.76 4.74 0.97
C GLN A 204 9.92 4.82 -0.54
N ALA A 205 10.97 4.17 -1.05
CA ALA A 205 11.12 3.94 -2.49
C ALA A 205 9.86 3.26 -3.07
N TRP A 206 9.64 3.45 -4.36
CA TRP A 206 8.52 2.79 -5.04
C TRP A 206 8.66 1.28 -4.98
N PRO A 207 7.60 0.53 -4.65
CA PRO A 207 7.70 -0.92 -4.45
C PRO A 207 8.11 -1.67 -5.72
N ARG A 208 8.80 -2.79 -5.54
CA ARG A 208 9.11 -3.74 -6.59
C ARG A 208 8.11 -4.89 -6.53
N LEU A 209 7.09 -4.84 -7.37
CA LEU A 209 5.98 -5.79 -7.29
C LEU A 209 6.38 -7.22 -7.68
N ASP A 210 7.35 -7.37 -8.57
CA ASP A 210 7.97 -8.64 -8.93
C ASP A 210 8.62 -9.32 -7.71
N VAL A 211 9.42 -8.56 -6.95
CA VAL A 211 10.07 -9.03 -5.72
C VAL A 211 9.05 -9.40 -4.66
N LEU A 212 8.04 -8.55 -4.47
CA LEU A 212 6.99 -8.79 -3.46
C LEU A 212 6.16 -10.04 -3.75
N ARG A 213 5.89 -10.34 -5.03
CA ARG A 213 5.24 -11.61 -5.43
C ARG A 213 6.13 -12.82 -5.15
N ASN A 214 7.40 -12.73 -5.51
CA ASN A 214 8.38 -13.79 -5.27
C ASN A 214 8.61 -14.08 -3.78
N GLN A 215 8.56 -13.04 -2.93
CA GLN A 215 8.64 -13.15 -1.48
C GLN A 215 7.29 -13.51 -0.81
N SER A 216 6.25 -13.73 -1.60
CA SER A 216 4.92 -14.07 -1.13
C SER A 216 4.27 -13.04 -0.19
N PHE A 217 4.58 -11.76 -0.32
CA PHE A 217 3.87 -10.68 0.39
C PHE A 217 2.51 -10.38 -0.21
N ILE A 218 2.39 -10.50 -1.54
CA ILE A 218 1.18 -10.19 -2.32
C ILE A 218 0.83 -11.33 -3.27
N TYR A 219 -0.42 -11.33 -3.75
CA TYR A 219 -0.94 -12.22 -4.80
C TYR A 219 -1.10 -11.47 -6.10
#